data_2b5922ce77b2eaba474d518fb1bb2685
#
_entry.id   2b5922ce77b2eaba474d518fb1bb2685
#
_cell.length_a   1.000
_cell.length_b   1.000
_cell.length_c   1.000
_cell.angle_alpha   90.00
_cell.angle_beta   90.00
_cell.angle_gamma   90.00
#
_symmetry.space_group_name_H-M   'P 1'
#
loop_
_entity.id
_entity.type
_entity.pdbx_description
1 polymer ?
#
loop_
_entity_poly.entity_id
_entity_poly.type
_entity_poly.pdbx_seq_one_letter_code
_entity_poly.pdbx_strand_id
1 'polypeptide(L)'
;FPEEVLKCTTGFGTGMGGSGNVCGAITGSVMAIGLKYGRVDIENDNAKVFEKVNDFITRFNGRYKKQDCSGLTCAWREKGTFKTPERRKFCSAIVGFAASELEKVL
;
A
#
# COMPACT_ATOMS: atom_id res chain seq x y z
N PHE A 1 -4.53 -5.36 -13.14
CA PHE A 1 -5.04 -6.59 -12.49
C PHE A 1 -6.34 -7.05 -13.17
N PRO A 2 -6.56 -8.38 -13.28
CA PRO A 2 -7.85 -8.90 -13.72
C PRO A 2 -8.97 -8.44 -12.78
N GLU A 3 -10.20 -8.37 -13.31
CA GLU A 3 -11.35 -7.89 -12.55
C GLU A 3 -11.58 -8.66 -11.25
N GLU A 4 -11.42 -9.98 -11.27
CA GLU A 4 -11.58 -10.81 -10.07
C GLU A 4 -10.57 -10.44 -8.99
N VAL A 5 -9.35 -10.11 -9.38
CA VAL A 5 -8.32 -9.68 -8.42
C VAL A 5 -8.66 -8.30 -7.87
N LEU A 6 -9.19 -7.40 -8.72
CA LEU A 6 -9.60 -6.08 -8.25
C LEU A 6 -10.68 -6.14 -7.17
N LYS A 7 -11.62 -7.08 -7.28
CA LYS A 7 -12.61 -7.29 -6.23
C LYS A 7 -11.95 -7.61 -4.89
N CYS A 8 -10.88 -8.40 -4.92
CA CYS A 8 -10.17 -8.79 -3.70
C CYS A 8 -9.50 -7.61 -3.00
N THR A 9 -9.27 -6.50 -3.70
CA THR A 9 -8.63 -5.32 -3.10
C THR A 9 -9.61 -4.39 -2.42
N THR A 10 -10.91 -4.59 -2.59
CA THR A 10 -11.93 -3.67 -2.09
C THR A 10 -11.79 -3.43 -0.58
N GLY A 11 -11.47 -4.46 0.17
CA GLY A 11 -11.34 -4.36 1.63
C GLY A 11 -10.09 -3.63 2.12
N PHE A 12 -9.17 -3.26 1.23
CA PHE A 12 -7.94 -2.56 1.63
C PHE A 12 -8.19 -1.07 1.93
N GLY A 13 -9.34 -0.54 1.50
CA GLY A 13 -9.63 0.89 1.62
C GLY A 13 -9.57 1.41 3.06
N THR A 14 -9.07 2.62 3.21
CA THR A 14 -8.96 3.34 4.48
C THR A 14 -8.31 2.49 5.58
N GLY A 15 -7.19 1.87 5.20
CA GLY A 15 -6.38 1.07 6.11
C GLY A 15 -7.06 -0.21 6.58
N MET A 16 -7.49 -1.06 5.65
CA MET A 16 -8.19 -2.32 5.91
C MET A 16 -9.60 -2.11 6.44
N GLY A 17 -10.53 -1.90 5.53
CA GLY A 17 -11.94 -1.80 5.86
C GLY A 17 -12.27 -0.62 6.79
N GLY A 18 -11.53 0.48 6.65
CA GLY A 18 -11.75 1.65 7.48
C GLY A 18 -11.15 1.58 8.88
N SER A 19 -10.38 0.54 9.19
CA SER A 19 -9.83 0.36 10.54
C SER A 19 -8.58 1.19 10.84
N GLY A 20 -8.05 1.92 9.85
CA GLY A 20 -6.88 2.77 10.05
C GLY A 20 -5.55 2.02 10.14
N ASN A 21 -5.52 0.76 9.72
CA ASN A 21 -4.32 -0.06 9.69
C ASN A 21 -3.51 0.21 8.42
N VAL A 22 -2.85 -0.79 7.87
CA VAL A 22 -1.90 -0.62 6.75
C VAL A 22 -2.52 0.15 5.58
N CYS A 23 -1.79 1.13 5.06
CA CYS A 23 -2.22 1.94 3.93
C CYS A 23 -2.42 1.08 2.67
N GLY A 24 -3.53 1.33 1.95
CA GLY A 24 -3.85 0.60 0.71
C GLY A 24 -2.80 0.74 -0.37
N ALA A 25 -2.04 1.84 -0.38
CA ALA A 25 -0.91 2.01 -1.31
C ALA A 25 0.17 0.95 -1.08
N ILE A 26 0.36 0.54 0.17
CA ILE A 26 1.33 -0.50 0.53
C ILE A 26 0.77 -1.88 0.17
N THR A 27 -0.45 -2.19 0.62
CA THR A 27 -1.04 -3.52 0.36
C THR A 27 -1.24 -3.76 -1.13
N GLY A 28 -1.67 -2.75 -1.88
CA GLY A 28 -1.80 -2.84 -3.33
C GLY A 28 -0.47 -3.08 -4.02
N SER A 29 0.60 -2.43 -3.55
CA SER A 29 1.94 -2.62 -4.09
C SER A 29 2.48 -4.02 -3.79
N VAL A 30 2.22 -4.53 -2.59
CA VAL A 30 2.59 -5.91 -2.22
C VAL A 30 1.87 -6.91 -3.12
N MET A 31 0.60 -6.69 -3.45
CA MET A 31 -0.12 -7.53 -4.40
C MET A 31 0.52 -7.51 -5.78
N ALA A 32 0.92 -6.34 -6.27
CA ALA A 32 1.58 -6.21 -7.58
C ALA A 32 2.90 -6.97 -7.61
N ILE A 33 3.68 -6.89 -6.54
CA ILE A 33 4.92 -7.65 -6.41
C ILE A 33 4.62 -9.15 -6.41
N GLY A 34 3.61 -9.57 -5.67
CA GLY A 34 3.18 -10.97 -5.61
C GLY A 34 2.73 -11.49 -6.95
N LEU A 35 2.04 -10.67 -7.73
CA LEU A 35 1.59 -11.06 -9.07
C LEU A 35 2.77 -11.40 -9.99
N LYS A 36 3.87 -10.67 -9.86
CA LYS A 36 5.05 -10.89 -10.71
C LYS A 36 6.00 -11.95 -10.18
N TYR A 37 6.23 -12.00 -8.87
CA TYR A 37 7.25 -12.85 -8.25
C TYR A 37 6.69 -13.88 -7.28
N GLY A 38 5.37 -13.91 -7.09
CA GLY A 38 4.73 -14.77 -6.11
C GLY A 38 4.75 -16.24 -6.50
N ARG A 39 4.40 -17.07 -5.54
CA ARG A 39 4.31 -18.52 -5.71
C ARG A 39 2.88 -19.00 -5.48
N VAL A 40 2.54 -20.13 -6.08
CA VAL A 40 1.27 -20.81 -5.84
C VAL A 40 1.49 -21.96 -4.85
N ASP A 41 2.59 -22.69 -5.02
CA ASP A 41 2.92 -23.83 -4.18
C ASP A 41 3.80 -23.39 -3.01
N ILE A 42 3.39 -23.76 -1.80
CA ILE A 42 4.12 -23.40 -0.58
C ILE A 42 5.53 -24.01 -0.54
N GLU A 43 5.78 -25.07 -1.30
CA GLU A 43 7.10 -25.68 -1.39
C GLU A 43 8.09 -24.85 -2.20
N ASN A 44 7.60 -23.92 -3.03
CA ASN A 44 8.45 -23.00 -3.78
C ASN A 44 8.99 -21.90 -2.86
N ASP A 45 10.20 -21.42 -3.20
CA ASP A 45 10.87 -20.37 -2.44
C ASP A 45 10.10 -19.03 -2.55
N ASN A 46 10.01 -18.32 -1.44
CA ASN A 46 9.42 -16.98 -1.37
C ASN A 46 10.46 -15.86 -1.26
N ALA A 47 11.75 -16.18 -1.36
CA ALA A 47 12.83 -15.23 -1.11
C ALA A 47 12.77 -14.02 -2.04
N LYS A 48 12.42 -14.22 -3.31
CA LYS A 48 12.35 -13.15 -4.29
C LYS A 48 11.24 -12.14 -3.95
N VAL A 49 10.07 -12.65 -3.56
CA VAL A 49 8.96 -11.80 -3.14
C VAL A 49 9.34 -11.00 -1.91
N PHE A 50 9.92 -11.66 -0.92
CA PHE A 50 10.31 -10.99 0.33
C PHE A 50 11.37 -9.91 0.08
N GLU A 51 12.36 -10.18 -0.77
CA GLU A 51 13.36 -9.19 -1.16
C GLU A 51 12.71 -7.95 -1.76
N LYS A 52 11.80 -8.14 -2.72
CA LYS A 52 11.14 -7.04 -3.42
C LYS A 52 10.20 -6.26 -2.50
N VAL A 53 9.46 -6.95 -1.64
CA VAL A 53 8.57 -6.28 -0.68
C VAL A 53 9.38 -5.45 0.31
N ASN A 54 10.48 -6.01 0.83
CA ASN A 54 11.33 -5.27 1.77
C ASN A 54 11.98 -4.04 1.12
N ASP A 55 12.41 -4.15 -0.13
CA ASP A 55 12.93 -3.01 -0.88
C ASP A 55 11.87 -1.93 -1.01
N PHE A 56 10.64 -2.30 -1.39
CA PHE A 56 9.54 -1.36 -1.52
C PHE A 56 9.23 -0.67 -0.18
N ILE A 57 9.15 -1.44 0.90
CA ILE A 57 8.85 -0.91 2.24
C ILE A 57 9.94 0.08 2.67
N THR A 58 11.21 -0.24 2.42
CA THR A 58 12.32 0.65 2.73
C THR A 58 12.19 1.97 1.98
N ARG A 59 11.86 1.92 0.70
CA ARG A 59 11.65 3.11 -0.13
C ARG A 59 10.46 3.94 0.35
N PHE A 60 9.36 3.27 0.70
CA PHE A 60 8.19 3.95 1.25
C PHE A 60 8.52 4.66 2.56
N ASN A 61 9.23 4.00 3.46
CA ASN A 61 9.64 4.55 4.75
C ASN A 61 10.64 5.70 4.62
N GLY A 62 11.37 5.77 3.51
CA GLY A 62 12.25 6.89 3.21
C GLY A 62 11.50 8.19 3.02
N ARG A 63 10.27 8.14 2.56
CA ARG A 63 9.43 9.31 2.31
C ARG A 63 8.40 9.53 3.42
N TYR A 64 7.67 8.48 3.78
CA TYR A 64 6.61 8.53 4.78
C TYR A 64 7.04 7.72 5.99
N LYS A 65 6.99 8.31 7.17
CA LYS A 65 7.50 7.66 8.38
C LYS A 65 6.51 6.68 9.02
N LYS A 66 5.28 6.66 8.52
CA LYS A 66 4.21 5.78 8.99
C LYS A 66 3.70 4.92 7.85
N GLN A 67 3.21 3.73 8.14
CA GLN A 67 2.64 2.81 7.17
C GLN A 67 1.14 2.63 7.36
N ASP A 68 0.62 2.98 8.51
CA ASP A 68 -0.80 2.83 8.83
C ASP A 68 -1.58 4.07 8.43
N CYS A 69 -2.83 3.84 8.02
CA CYS A 69 -3.72 4.91 7.60
C CYS A 69 -3.92 5.95 8.72
N SER A 70 -4.11 5.49 9.95
CA SER A 70 -4.28 6.38 11.11
C SER A 70 -3.07 7.30 11.32
N GLY A 71 -1.86 6.74 11.21
CA GLY A 71 -0.63 7.54 11.37
C GLY A 71 -0.41 8.51 10.24
N LEU A 72 -0.61 8.07 8.99
CA LEU A 72 -0.43 8.91 7.82
C LEU A 72 -1.41 10.07 7.77
N THR A 73 -2.64 9.87 8.25
CA THR A 73 -3.71 10.87 8.18
C THR A 73 -4.04 11.50 9.53
N CYS A 74 -3.18 11.34 10.53
CA CYS A 74 -3.50 11.77 11.89
C CYS A 74 -3.83 13.26 12.00
N ALA A 75 -3.18 14.12 11.21
CA ALA A 75 -3.45 15.56 11.23
C ALA A 75 -4.90 15.88 10.88
N TRP A 76 -5.48 15.17 9.91
CA TRP A 76 -6.88 15.36 9.52
C TRP A 76 -7.85 14.70 10.49
N ARG A 77 -7.46 13.55 11.04
CA ARG A 77 -8.31 12.84 12.02
C ARG A 77 -8.47 13.64 13.30
N GLU A 78 -7.39 14.22 13.80
CA GLU A 78 -7.41 15.04 14.99
C GLU A 78 -8.26 16.30 14.85
N LYS A 79 -8.28 16.88 13.64
CA LYS A 79 -9.07 18.09 13.35
C LYS A 79 -10.50 17.77 12.91
N GLY A 80 -10.85 16.50 12.78
CA GLY A 80 -12.17 16.12 12.25
C GLY A 80 -12.35 16.43 10.77
N THR A 81 -11.26 16.59 10.02
CA THR A 81 -11.29 16.97 8.59
C THR A 81 -10.88 15.82 7.67
N PHE A 82 -11.07 14.57 8.12
CA PHE A 82 -10.67 13.40 7.34
C PHE A 82 -11.35 13.33 5.97
N LYS A 83 -12.64 13.66 5.90
CA LYS A 83 -13.40 13.61 4.64
C LYS A 83 -13.35 14.94 3.90
N THR A 84 -12.13 15.36 3.53
CA THR A 84 -11.93 16.63 2.83
C THR A 84 -11.14 16.40 1.54
N PRO A 85 -11.27 17.33 0.54
CA PRO A 85 -10.46 17.25 -0.67
C PRO A 85 -8.97 17.26 -0.40
N GLU A 86 -8.53 18.02 0.60
CA GLU A 86 -7.12 18.13 0.98
C GLU A 86 -6.56 16.79 1.44
N ARG A 87 -7.28 16.08 2.29
CA ARG A 87 -6.86 14.75 2.74
C ARG A 87 -6.83 13.77 1.57
N ARG A 88 -7.84 13.79 0.70
CA ARG A 88 -7.87 12.94 -0.48
C ARG A 88 -6.69 13.23 -1.41
N LYS A 89 -6.34 14.50 -1.59
CA LYS A 89 -5.19 14.90 -2.39
C LYS A 89 -3.88 14.36 -1.79
N PHE A 90 -3.74 14.43 -0.47
CA PHE A 90 -2.58 13.87 0.23
C PHE A 90 -2.47 12.36 0.00
N CYS A 91 -3.57 11.63 0.14
CA CYS A 91 -3.58 10.18 -0.08
C CYS A 91 -3.29 9.83 -1.55
N SER A 92 -3.78 10.63 -2.49
CA SER A 92 -3.46 10.44 -3.92
C SER A 92 -1.97 10.63 -4.19
N ALA A 93 -1.32 11.57 -3.49
CA ALA A 93 0.12 11.76 -3.60
C ALA A 93 0.89 10.54 -3.06
N ILE A 94 0.41 9.93 -1.98
CA ILE A 94 0.99 8.68 -1.45
C ILE A 94 0.89 7.57 -2.49
N VAL A 95 -0.27 7.41 -3.11
CA VAL A 95 -0.48 6.39 -4.16
C VAL A 95 0.47 6.63 -5.33
N GLY A 96 0.59 7.86 -5.78
CA GLY A 96 1.50 8.22 -6.88
C GLY A 96 2.96 7.91 -6.55
N PHE A 97 3.39 8.24 -5.34
CA PHE A 97 4.73 7.92 -4.88
C PHE A 97 4.96 6.41 -4.82
N ALA A 98 3.99 5.68 -4.25
CA ALA A 98 4.07 4.22 -4.16
C ALA A 98 4.18 3.59 -5.55
N ALA A 99 3.37 4.03 -6.50
CA ALA A 99 3.41 3.52 -7.88
C ALA A 99 4.79 3.77 -8.51
N SER A 100 5.35 4.96 -8.32
CA SER A 100 6.66 5.31 -8.85
C SER A 100 7.76 4.43 -8.27
N GLU A 101 7.75 4.20 -6.97
CA GLU A 101 8.77 3.35 -6.32
C GLU A 101 8.55 1.87 -6.65
N LEU A 102 7.29 1.46 -6.84
CA LEU A 102 6.97 0.11 -7.25
C LEU A 102 7.60 -0.22 -8.62
N GLU A 103 7.53 0.70 -9.58
CA GLU A 103 8.16 0.51 -10.88
C GLU A 103 9.66 0.25 -10.76
N LYS A 104 10.34 0.92 -9.83
CA LYS A 104 11.77 0.74 -9.62
C LYS A 104 12.10 -0.64 -9.01
N VAL A 105 11.18 -1.19 -8.23
CA VAL A 105 11.35 -2.49 -7.57
C VAL A 105 11.03 -3.64 -8.53
N LEU A 106 10.01 -3.50 -9.36
CA LEU A 106 9.60 -4.52 -10.31
C LEU A 106 10.62 -4.68 -11.44
#